data_3a40111c649f5c80cbad33fc2c7ed0f9
#
_entry.id   3a40111c649f5c80cbad33fc2c7ed0f9
#
_cell.length_a   1.000
_cell.length_b   1.000
_cell.length_c   1.000
_cell.angle_alpha   90.00
_cell.angle_beta   90.00
_cell.angle_gamma   90.00
#
_symmetry.space_group_name_H-M   'P 1'
#
loop_
_entity.id
_entity.type
_entity.pdbx_description
1 polymer ?
#
loop_
_entity_poly.entity_id
_entity_poly.type
_entity_poly.pdbx_seq_one_letter_code
_entity_poly.pdbx_strand_id
1 'polypeptide(L)'
;MDTSFHFIADFNRHRVNAIAKPIFIGAYCWICNSTTVFGGSIIPDRTIVASNSLVNKDMSSIPDSSIVGGIPAKVLSTGYRRIDNINLIRMLQSFFKSHPNESYFSLAQDVSNEDCNYTIS
;
A
#
# COMPACT_ATOMS: atom_id res chain seq x y z
N MET A 1 -12.53 -20.45 -1.20
CA MET A 1 -11.96 -19.89 -2.45
C MET A 1 -12.91 -20.19 -3.61
N ASP A 2 -13.24 -19.17 -4.37
CA ASP A 2 -14.04 -19.38 -5.58
C ASP A 2 -13.18 -20.06 -6.62
N THR A 3 -13.65 -21.19 -7.12
CA THR A 3 -12.97 -21.98 -8.16
C THR A 3 -13.65 -21.86 -9.52
N SER A 4 -14.57 -20.93 -9.66
CA SER A 4 -15.22 -20.66 -10.94
C SER A 4 -14.25 -20.03 -11.91
N PHE A 5 -14.02 -20.69 -13.03
CA PHE A 5 -13.13 -20.17 -14.07
C PHE A 5 -13.96 -19.82 -15.29
N HIS A 6 -14.02 -18.55 -15.60
CA HIS A 6 -14.72 -18.07 -16.78
C HIS A 6 -13.79 -17.22 -17.62
N PHE A 7 -13.63 -17.61 -18.85
CA PHE A 7 -12.92 -16.77 -19.81
C PHE A 7 -13.81 -15.61 -20.24
N ILE A 8 -13.20 -14.46 -20.36
CA ILE A 8 -13.87 -13.25 -20.84
C ILE A 8 -13.21 -12.85 -22.15
N ALA A 9 -14.02 -12.68 -23.18
CA ALA A 9 -13.54 -12.25 -24.48
C ALA A 9 -13.50 -10.71 -24.55
N ASP A 10 -12.35 -10.20 -24.97
CA ASP A 10 -12.18 -8.77 -25.27
C ASP A 10 -12.39 -8.58 -26.77
N PHE A 11 -13.57 -8.16 -27.15
CA PHE A 11 -13.91 -7.95 -28.55
C PHE A 11 -13.27 -6.72 -29.18
N ASN A 12 -12.79 -5.79 -28.37
CA ASN A 12 -12.05 -4.61 -28.88
C ASN A 12 -10.67 -5.03 -29.42
N ARG A 13 -10.04 -6.00 -28.76
CA ARG A 13 -8.72 -6.52 -29.14
C ARG A 13 -8.77 -7.91 -29.79
N HIS A 14 -9.96 -8.47 -29.88
CA HIS A 14 -10.20 -9.84 -30.39
C HIS A 14 -9.31 -10.89 -29.74
N ARG A 15 -9.30 -10.90 -28.40
CA ARG A 15 -8.49 -11.86 -27.64
C ARG A 15 -9.16 -12.28 -26.36
N VAL A 16 -8.71 -13.39 -25.82
CA VAL A 16 -9.10 -13.90 -24.50
C VAL A 16 -7.85 -13.94 -23.65
N ASN A 17 -7.87 -13.25 -22.53
CA ASN A 17 -6.72 -13.19 -21.63
C ASN A 17 -6.68 -14.44 -20.73
N ALA A 18 -5.47 -14.80 -20.28
CA ALA A 18 -5.31 -15.86 -19.31
C ALA A 18 -6.03 -15.52 -18.01
N ILE A 19 -6.64 -16.53 -17.37
CA ILE A 19 -7.39 -16.33 -16.13
C ILE A 19 -6.44 -16.14 -14.93
N ALA A 20 -5.48 -17.04 -14.78
CA ALA A 20 -4.62 -17.06 -13.61
C ALA A 20 -3.37 -16.25 -13.86
N LYS A 21 -3.21 -15.15 -13.12
CA LYS A 21 -1.98 -14.33 -13.11
C LYS A 21 -1.56 -14.12 -11.68
N PRO A 22 -0.25 -14.25 -11.37
CA PRO A 22 0.22 -14.05 -10.01
C PRO A 22 0.06 -12.60 -9.55
N ILE A 23 -0.02 -12.43 -8.23
CA ILE A 23 -0.01 -11.13 -7.56
C ILE A 23 1.30 -11.04 -6.79
N PHE A 24 2.01 -9.93 -6.93
CA PHE A 24 3.22 -9.65 -6.18
C PHE A 24 3.01 -8.43 -5.31
N ILE A 25 3.21 -8.59 -4.00
CA ILE A 25 3.13 -7.50 -3.02
C ILE A 25 4.49 -7.44 -2.33
N GLY A 26 5.13 -6.28 -2.42
CA GLY A 26 6.45 -6.06 -1.85
C GLY A 26 6.45 -6.00 -0.33
N ALA A 27 7.63 -5.74 0.24
CA ALA A 27 7.83 -5.65 1.68
C ALA A 27 7.31 -4.32 2.24
N TYR A 28 6.88 -4.37 3.49
CA TYR A 28 6.43 -3.18 4.24
C TYR A 28 5.27 -2.44 3.58
N CYS A 29 4.46 -3.14 2.83
CA CYS A 29 3.23 -2.59 2.28
C CYS A 29 2.12 -2.56 3.33
N TRP A 30 1.26 -1.58 3.23
CA TRP A 30 0.05 -1.51 4.04
C TRP A 30 -1.16 -1.51 3.10
N ILE A 31 -1.85 -2.64 3.06
CA ILE A 31 -3.07 -2.79 2.28
C ILE A 31 -4.24 -2.54 3.23
N CYS A 32 -4.89 -1.41 3.08
CA CYS A 32 -5.99 -1.02 3.97
C CYS A 32 -7.25 -1.83 3.69
N ASN A 33 -8.26 -1.66 4.54
CA ASN A 33 -9.48 -2.47 4.52
C ASN A 33 -10.25 -2.38 3.20
N SER A 34 -10.89 -3.48 2.84
CA SER A 34 -11.78 -3.57 1.68
C SER A 34 -11.10 -3.26 0.35
N THR A 35 -9.81 -3.54 0.26
CA THR A 35 -9.05 -3.39 -0.98
C THR A 35 -9.14 -4.68 -1.78
N THR A 36 -9.34 -4.53 -3.08
CA THR A 36 -9.33 -5.64 -4.04
C THR A 36 -8.07 -5.57 -4.86
N VAL A 37 -7.33 -6.68 -4.96
CA VAL A 37 -6.13 -6.79 -5.77
C VAL A 37 -6.34 -7.87 -6.82
N PHE A 38 -6.30 -7.51 -8.08
CA PHE A 38 -6.52 -8.43 -9.18
C PHE A 38 -5.23 -9.14 -9.59
N GLY A 39 -5.39 -10.32 -10.17
CA GLY A 39 -4.27 -11.08 -10.74
C GLY A 39 -3.48 -10.26 -11.75
N GLY A 40 -2.17 -10.40 -11.72
CA GLY A 40 -1.25 -9.63 -12.55
C GLY A 40 -0.84 -8.29 -11.93
N SER A 41 -1.37 -7.93 -10.77
CA SER A 41 -0.96 -6.72 -10.07
C SER A 41 0.42 -6.89 -9.44
N ILE A 42 1.20 -5.83 -9.46
CA ILE A 42 2.48 -5.75 -8.75
C ILE A 42 2.44 -4.49 -7.90
N ILE A 43 2.59 -4.68 -6.59
CA ILE A 43 2.64 -3.58 -5.62
C ILE A 43 4.06 -3.54 -5.08
N PRO A 44 4.82 -2.47 -5.35
CA PRO A 44 6.22 -2.40 -4.90
C PRO A 44 6.33 -2.21 -3.40
N ASP A 45 7.57 -2.33 -2.90
CA ASP A 45 7.85 -2.17 -1.47
C ASP A 45 7.37 -0.82 -0.95
N ARG A 46 6.98 -0.81 0.32
CA ARG A 46 6.65 0.42 1.06
C ARG A 46 5.50 1.23 0.44
N THR A 47 4.57 0.54 -0.18
CA THR A 47 3.37 1.16 -0.74
C THR A 47 2.23 1.08 0.26
N ILE A 48 1.49 2.16 0.40
CA ILE A 48 0.25 2.20 1.17
C ILE A 48 -0.91 2.21 0.18
N VAL A 49 -1.80 1.23 0.28
CA VAL A 49 -3.01 1.16 -0.54
C VAL A 49 -4.18 1.59 0.32
N ALA A 50 -4.83 2.68 -0.07
CA ALA A 50 -5.96 3.23 0.68
C ALA A 50 -7.16 2.28 0.68
N SER A 51 -8.01 2.41 1.69
CA SER A 51 -9.23 1.59 1.83
C SER A 51 -10.16 1.71 0.62
N ASN A 52 -10.87 0.64 0.33
CA ASN A 52 -11.85 0.57 -0.77
C ASN A 52 -11.23 0.82 -2.14
N SER A 53 -9.98 0.47 -2.32
CA SER A 53 -9.28 0.63 -3.59
C SER A 53 -9.31 -0.66 -4.40
N LEU A 54 -9.10 -0.52 -5.70
CA LEU A 54 -8.99 -1.64 -6.62
C LEU A 54 -7.67 -1.52 -7.37
N VAL A 55 -6.75 -2.46 -7.10
CA VAL A 55 -5.46 -2.54 -7.78
C VAL A 55 -5.59 -3.59 -8.89
N ASN A 56 -5.37 -3.19 -10.12
CA ASN A 56 -5.58 -4.06 -11.28
C ASN A 56 -4.44 -3.99 -12.29
N LYS A 57 -3.26 -3.53 -11.88
CA LYS A 57 -2.13 -3.36 -12.81
C LYS A 57 -0.78 -3.50 -12.13
N ASP A 58 0.26 -3.59 -12.94
CA ASP A 58 1.64 -3.51 -12.51
C ASP A 58 1.96 -2.07 -12.08
N MET A 59 2.22 -1.88 -10.80
CA MET A 59 2.57 -0.57 -10.22
C MET A 59 4.06 -0.48 -9.87
N SER A 60 4.90 -1.32 -10.45
CA SER A 60 6.34 -1.36 -10.10
C SER A 60 7.09 -0.07 -10.44
N SER A 61 6.54 0.78 -11.31
CA SER A 61 7.17 2.04 -11.73
C SER A 61 6.77 3.25 -10.88
N ILE A 62 5.88 3.10 -9.90
CA ILE A 62 5.49 4.25 -9.05
C ILE A 62 6.64 4.65 -8.12
N PRO A 63 6.67 5.92 -7.67
CA PRO A 63 7.69 6.37 -6.73
C PRO A 63 7.69 5.58 -5.43
N ASP A 64 8.86 5.48 -4.79
CA ASP A 64 8.99 4.84 -3.48
C ASP A 64 8.12 5.56 -2.45
N SER A 65 7.61 4.79 -1.48
CA SER A 65 6.79 5.32 -0.39
C SER A 65 5.54 6.06 -0.89
N SER A 66 4.87 5.50 -1.88
CA SER A 66 3.64 6.07 -2.44
C SER A 66 2.41 5.63 -1.65
N ILE A 67 1.41 6.51 -1.61
CA ILE A 67 0.03 6.15 -1.29
C ILE A 67 -0.74 6.05 -2.60
N VAL A 68 -1.35 4.90 -2.82
CA VAL A 68 -2.21 4.67 -3.98
C VAL A 68 -3.64 4.44 -3.52
N GLY A 69 -4.59 4.79 -4.34
CA GLY A 69 -5.99 4.58 -3.99
C GLY A 69 -6.93 4.90 -5.15
N GLY A 70 -8.17 4.51 -4.96
CA GLY A 70 -9.22 4.71 -5.94
C GLY A 70 -9.59 3.45 -6.71
N ILE A 71 -10.51 3.58 -7.63
CA ILE A 71 -11.03 2.50 -8.48
C ILE A 71 -10.99 2.98 -9.93
N PRO A 72 -9.99 2.59 -10.72
CA PRO A 72 -8.77 1.86 -10.36
C PRO A 72 -7.79 2.72 -9.56
N ALA A 73 -6.92 2.06 -8.78
CA ALA A 73 -5.96 2.74 -7.92
C ALA A 73 -4.95 3.55 -8.73
N LYS A 74 -4.66 4.74 -8.23
CA LYS A 74 -3.66 5.67 -8.80
C LYS A 74 -2.81 6.22 -7.66
N VAL A 75 -1.64 6.76 -7.99
CA VAL A 75 -0.80 7.44 -7.01
C VAL A 75 -1.53 8.70 -6.51
N LEU A 76 -1.78 8.75 -5.21
CA LEU A 76 -2.41 9.90 -4.56
C LEU A 76 -1.37 10.83 -3.94
N SER A 77 -0.33 10.27 -3.35
CA SER A 77 0.74 11.02 -2.68
C SER A 77 2.00 10.19 -2.65
N THR A 78 3.14 10.84 -2.43
CA THR A 78 4.44 10.19 -2.30
C THR A 78 5.14 10.66 -1.03
N GLY A 79 6.15 9.92 -0.58
CA GLY A 79 6.91 10.28 0.61
C GLY A 79 6.24 9.92 1.93
N TYR A 80 5.28 9.03 1.92
CA TYR A 80 4.59 8.58 3.13
C TYR A 80 5.02 7.18 3.52
N ARG A 81 5.25 6.98 4.81
CA ARG A 81 5.65 5.69 5.35
C ARG A 81 4.75 5.31 6.51
N ARG A 82 4.29 4.06 6.50
CA ARG A 82 3.67 3.49 7.69
C ARG A 82 4.71 3.31 8.78
N ILE A 83 4.36 3.65 10.00
CA ILE A 83 5.21 3.45 11.16
C ILE A 83 4.81 2.14 11.82
N ASP A 84 5.73 1.15 11.80
CA ASP A 84 5.55 -0.16 12.42
C ASP A 84 6.42 -0.32 13.67
N ASN A 85 7.36 0.61 13.91
CA ASN A 85 8.22 0.58 15.08
C ASN A 85 7.40 0.88 16.33
N ILE A 86 7.24 -0.13 17.20
CA ILE A 86 6.36 -0.02 18.37
C ILE A 86 6.84 1.06 19.35
N ASN A 87 8.14 1.24 19.49
CA ASN A 87 8.67 2.27 20.39
C ASN A 87 8.33 3.67 19.88
N LEU A 88 8.45 3.88 18.59
CA LEU A 88 8.08 5.15 17.95
C LEU A 88 6.56 5.38 18.05
N ILE A 89 5.75 4.35 17.81
CA ILE A 89 4.30 4.42 17.95
C ILE A 89 3.91 4.85 19.37
N ARG A 90 4.49 4.22 20.38
CA ARG A 90 4.19 4.53 21.78
C ARG A 90 4.58 5.96 22.13
N MET A 91 5.73 6.41 21.66
CA MET A 91 6.18 7.77 21.89
C MET A 91 5.23 8.79 21.24
N LEU A 92 4.79 8.52 20.01
CA LEU A 92 3.85 9.39 19.28
C LEU A 92 2.47 9.41 19.95
N GLN A 93 1.97 8.28 20.41
CA GLN A 93 0.71 8.21 21.14
C GLN A 93 0.78 9.04 22.42
N SER A 94 1.88 8.94 23.17
CA SER A 94 2.10 9.72 24.38
C SER A 94 2.18 11.21 24.08
N PHE A 95 2.90 11.59 23.02
CA PHE A 95 3.02 12.99 22.60
C PHE A 95 1.66 13.61 22.29
N PHE A 96 0.87 12.96 21.42
CA PHE A 96 -0.43 13.51 21.01
C PHE A 96 -1.45 13.51 22.14
N LYS A 97 -1.35 12.59 23.09
CA LYS A 97 -2.17 12.58 24.30
C LYS A 97 -1.86 13.78 25.20
N SER A 98 -0.57 14.11 25.33
CA SER A 98 -0.12 15.24 26.15
C SER A 98 -0.27 16.58 25.47
N HIS A 99 -0.38 16.61 24.16
CA HIS A 99 -0.47 17.82 23.35
C HIS A 99 -1.68 17.78 22.41
N PRO A 100 -2.91 17.82 22.96
CA PRO A 100 -4.10 17.57 22.15
C PRO A 100 -4.38 18.64 21.08
N ASN A 101 -3.74 19.80 21.18
CA ASN A 101 -3.89 20.86 20.20
C ASN A 101 -2.85 20.81 19.07
N GLU A 102 -1.87 19.92 19.18
CA GLU A 102 -0.87 19.75 18.14
C GLU A 102 -1.40 18.82 17.04
N SER A 103 -1.21 19.24 15.79
CA SER A 103 -1.66 18.48 14.62
C SER A 103 -0.58 17.61 14.00
N TYR A 104 0.68 17.82 14.38
CA TYR A 104 1.80 17.04 13.84
C TYR A 104 2.95 16.97 14.87
N PHE A 105 3.85 16.02 14.62
CA PHE A 105 5.09 15.85 15.36
C PHE A 105 6.24 15.95 14.37
N SER A 106 7.23 16.78 14.65
CA SER A 106 8.39 16.96 13.76
C SER A 106 9.37 15.81 13.93
N LEU A 107 9.63 15.08 12.85
CA LEU A 107 10.64 14.04 12.84
C LEU A 107 12.03 14.67 12.71
N ALA A 108 13.03 14.06 13.36
CA ALA A 108 14.42 14.45 13.17
C ALA A 108 14.87 14.18 11.73
N GLN A 109 15.80 14.98 11.23
CA GLN A 109 16.28 14.87 9.85
C GLN A 109 16.93 13.51 9.55
N ASP A 110 17.46 12.84 10.57
CA ASP A 110 18.14 11.56 10.44
C ASP A 110 17.22 10.34 10.58
N VAL A 111 15.91 10.55 10.76
CA VAL A 111 14.96 9.42 10.81
C VAL A 111 14.90 8.78 9.44
N SER A 112 15.22 7.49 9.39
CA SER A 112 15.29 6.70 8.17
C SER A 112 14.06 5.83 7.99
N ASN A 113 14.00 5.15 6.83
CA ASN A 113 12.97 4.14 6.57
C ASN A 113 13.00 3.01 7.60
N GLU A 114 14.20 2.59 8.05
CA GLU A 114 14.34 1.53 9.05
C GLU A 114 13.75 1.95 10.39
N ASP A 115 13.84 3.22 10.76
CA ASP A 115 13.27 3.72 12.02
C ASP A 115 11.75 3.60 12.06
N CYS A 116 11.09 3.62 10.91
CA CYS A 116 9.65 3.43 10.80
C CYS A 116 9.25 1.96 10.79
N ASN A 117 10.17 1.06 10.46
CA ASN A 117 9.89 -0.35 10.29
C ASN A 117 9.81 -1.08 11.62
N TYR A 118 9.28 -2.29 11.56
CA TYR A 118 9.20 -3.20 12.70
C TYR A 118 10.60 -3.45 13.28
N THR A 119 10.73 -3.27 14.59
CA THR A 119 11.98 -3.53 15.30
C THR A 119 11.86 -4.86 16.03
N ILE A 120 12.76 -5.79 15.73
CA ILE A 120 12.92 -7.04 16.47
C ILE A 120 13.85 -6.73 17.64
N SER A 121 13.32 -6.78 18.84
CA SER A 121 14.11 -6.59 20.05
C SER A 121 14.46 -7.93 20.67
#